data_933783482ceb2469102b459bf46130ac
#
_entry.id   933783482ceb2469102b459bf46130ac
#
_cell.length_a   1.000
_cell.length_b   1.000
_cell.length_c   1.000
_cell.angle_alpha   90.00
_cell.angle_beta   90.00
_cell.angle_gamma   90.00
#
_symmetry.space_group_name_H-M   'P 1'
#
loop_
_entity.id
_entity.type
_entity.pdbx_description
1 polymer ?
#
loop_
_entity_poly.entity_id
_entity_poly.type
_entity_poly.pdbx_seq_one_letter_code
_entity_poly.pdbx_strand_id
1 'polypeptide(L)'
;MMKKIVLLAALFILILGFGLRAQELISHNFLFLLDQGRDMIAVKSILYDHHITLIGPSTSLRGVFQGPLWYYLLALSTGIIGGDPWGGIALMFVISMSVLVVIYFWMKELFGEKAALITLFLFAVSPEAAAAATYAWNPHPMWILVVVYIFTFYSVIYKSSKFNILLWPAIGLMFHFQTALAVFILLASVIYILMFERKIILNKNFIIGISLLLLTFLPQVIFDVRHNFLMSRSVISLFTGSERGLFVGGEENGYVHLIKDHFSSLYNNFRSAFMNDGIAKYVPDLFIALIVSSIFFVKKTKNKFSKKESNLILLICKLLLIIFLLTLIYPFPLRYWFLTGFQSFYLIILGILLSKLLANRLGKLAVIVLFIVLTFYSWQRINALYFNPPNDGGAEKIKGKLSAIDYVYKNSKEKSFGLLVFTPSVYTYAYDYLVWWYGLRKYDYMPYKDKKGTFYLLIEPDHSKPWSYRGWLETVIKTGNVLKETTLPTGLIIQKRAI
;
A
#
# COMPACT_ATOMS: atom_id res chain seq x y z
N MET A 1 -37.51 12.39 7.79
CA MET A 1 -36.94 12.84 6.51
C MET A 1 -35.41 12.99 6.58
N MET A 2 -34.83 13.74 7.50
CA MET A 2 -33.38 13.99 7.60
C MET A 2 -32.51 12.72 7.74
N LYS A 3 -32.90 11.72 8.58
CA LYS A 3 -32.16 10.44 8.70
C LYS A 3 -32.12 9.64 7.38
N LYS A 4 -33.19 9.67 6.57
CA LYS A 4 -33.23 9.00 5.25
C LYS A 4 -32.28 9.67 4.25
N ILE A 5 -32.20 11.00 4.25
CA ILE A 5 -31.29 11.75 3.35
C ILE A 5 -29.82 11.43 3.69
N VAL A 6 -29.45 11.39 4.97
CA VAL A 6 -28.12 11.03 5.42
C VAL A 6 -27.73 9.61 5.00
N LEU A 7 -28.66 8.67 5.18
CA LEU A 7 -28.45 7.27 4.76
C LEU A 7 -28.26 7.16 3.25
N LEU A 8 -29.09 7.85 2.46
CA LEU A 8 -28.96 7.86 0.99
C LEU A 8 -27.63 8.50 0.54
N ALA A 9 -27.20 9.58 1.19
CA ALA A 9 -25.92 10.21 0.90
C ALA A 9 -24.74 9.25 1.23
N ALA A 10 -24.77 8.61 2.40
CA ALA A 10 -23.74 7.62 2.77
C ALA A 10 -23.71 6.43 1.80
N LEU A 11 -24.88 5.92 1.41
CA LEU A 11 -24.99 4.83 0.43
C LEU A 11 -24.44 5.25 -0.95
N PHE A 12 -24.80 6.43 -1.44
CA PHE A 12 -24.26 6.98 -2.69
C PHE A 12 -22.72 7.05 -2.66
N ILE A 13 -22.14 7.56 -1.57
CA ILE A 13 -20.69 7.68 -1.41
C ILE A 13 -20.03 6.28 -1.37
N LEU A 14 -20.66 5.32 -0.69
CA LEU A 14 -20.15 3.94 -0.65
C LEU A 14 -20.23 3.25 -2.03
N ILE A 15 -21.30 3.49 -2.80
CA ILE A 15 -21.42 2.99 -4.18
C ILE A 15 -20.33 3.60 -5.08
N LEU A 16 -20.08 4.89 -4.97
CA LEU A 16 -19.01 5.57 -5.69
C LEU A 16 -17.64 4.99 -5.30
N GLY A 17 -17.40 4.82 -3.99
CA GLY A 17 -16.20 4.20 -3.46
C GLY A 17 -16.02 2.75 -3.92
N PHE A 18 -17.08 1.97 -3.98
CA PHE A 18 -17.12 0.62 -4.53
C PHE A 18 -16.72 0.62 -6.01
N GLY A 19 -17.36 1.47 -6.82
CA GLY A 19 -17.05 1.58 -8.26
C GLY A 19 -15.58 1.88 -8.54
N LEU A 20 -14.93 2.70 -7.72
CA LEU A 20 -13.51 3.04 -7.88
C LEU A 20 -12.56 1.90 -7.47
N ARG A 21 -13.03 0.85 -6.77
CA ARG A 21 -12.23 -0.21 -6.15
C ARG A 21 -12.48 -1.61 -6.69
N ALA A 22 -13.62 -1.85 -7.34
CA ALA A 22 -14.09 -3.20 -7.64
C ALA A 22 -13.68 -3.71 -9.04
N GLN A 23 -13.09 -2.86 -9.89
CA GLN A 23 -12.84 -3.22 -11.29
C GLN A 23 -11.91 -4.44 -11.42
N GLU A 24 -10.78 -4.46 -10.72
CA GLU A 24 -9.83 -5.58 -10.76
C GLU A 24 -10.41 -6.83 -10.09
N LEU A 25 -11.23 -6.66 -9.05
CA LEU A 25 -11.95 -7.76 -8.41
C LEU A 25 -12.93 -8.42 -9.38
N ILE A 26 -13.72 -7.61 -10.13
CA ILE A 26 -14.75 -8.10 -11.05
C ILE A 26 -14.12 -8.64 -12.34
N SER A 27 -13.12 -7.95 -12.88
CA SER A 27 -12.49 -8.34 -14.13
C SER A 27 -11.53 -9.52 -14.01
N HIS A 28 -11.12 -9.92 -12.82
CA HIS A 28 -10.02 -10.87 -12.58
C HIS A 28 -8.73 -10.51 -13.34
N ASN A 29 -8.48 -9.20 -13.54
CA ASN A 29 -7.32 -8.71 -14.28
C ASN A 29 -6.62 -7.57 -13.51
N PHE A 30 -5.65 -7.89 -12.72
CA PHE A 30 -4.94 -7.02 -11.79
C PHE A 30 -3.42 -7.08 -12.00
N LEU A 31 -2.71 -6.11 -11.44
CA LEU A 31 -1.24 -6.09 -11.45
C LEU A 31 -0.67 -7.33 -10.75
N PHE A 32 0.24 -8.02 -11.45
CA PHE A 32 0.91 -9.21 -10.92
C PHE A 32 2.39 -9.15 -11.29
N LEU A 33 3.15 -8.38 -10.50
CA LEU A 33 4.54 -8.03 -10.72
C LEU A 33 5.46 -8.83 -9.77
N LEU A 34 6.68 -8.34 -9.63
CA LEU A 34 7.72 -8.92 -8.78
C LEU A 34 7.25 -9.19 -7.35
N ASP A 35 6.68 -8.17 -6.68
CA ASP A 35 6.27 -8.28 -5.28
C ASP A 35 5.13 -9.27 -5.10
N GLN A 36 4.10 -9.21 -5.96
CA GLN A 36 2.98 -10.14 -5.91
C GLN A 36 3.44 -11.58 -6.17
N GLY A 37 4.34 -11.79 -7.13
CA GLY A 37 4.93 -13.10 -7.41
C GLY A 37 5.74 -13.65 -6.24
N ARG A 38 6.62 -12.83 -5.65
CA ARG A 38 7.38 -13.18 -4.44
C ARG A 38 6.45 -13.58 -3.29
N ASP A 39 5.42 -12.76 -3.05
CA ASP A 39 4.49 -12.99 -1.96
C ASP A 39 3.69 -14.28 -2.18
N MET A 40 3.28 -14.56 -3.43
CA MET A 40 2.58 -15.80 -3.76
C MET A 40 3.48 -17.04 -3.69
N ILE A 41 4.79 -16.92 -3.92
CA ILE A 41 5.75 -18.01 -3.67
C ILE A 41 5.84 -18.30 -2.16
N ALA A 42 5.87 -17.27 -1.32
CA ALA A 42 5.83 -17.46 0.13
C ALA A 42 4.50 -18.11 0.58
N VAL A 43 3.37 -17.70 -0.01
CA VAL A 43 2.06 -18.31 0.21
C VAL A 43 2.06 -19.79 -0.21
N LYS A 44 2.63 -20.12 -1.36
CA LYS A 44 2.81 -21.51 -1.80
C LYS A 44 3.56 -22.32 -0.76
N SER A 45 4.67 -21.78 -0.26
CA SER A 45 5.48 -22.44 0.76
C SER A 45 4.69 -22.70 2.05
N ILE A 46 3.85 -21.76 2.48
CA ILE A 46 2.99 -21.93 3.67
C ILE A 46 1.91 -22.98 3.44
N LEU A 47 1.18 -22.91 2.31
CA LEU A 47 -0.03 -23.69 2.09
C LEU A 47 0.26 -25.14 1.60
N TYR A 48 1.27 -25.30 0.75
CA TYR A 48 1.53 -26.55 0.03
C TYR A 48 2.82 -27.25 0.48
N ASP A 49 3.84 -26.45 0.87
CA ASP A 49 5.07 -27.02 1.41
C ASP A 49 5.05 -27.07 2.96
N HIS A 50 3.95 -26.60 3.58
CA HIS A 50 3.71 -26.55 5.05
C HIS A 50 4.83 -25.87 5.84
N HIS A 51 5.46 -24.85 5.24
CA HIS A 51 6.58 -24.14 5.82
C HIS A 51 6.11 -22.92 6.63
N ILE A 52 6.33 -22.93 7.94
CA ILE A 52 6.01 -21.80 8.82
C ILE A 52 7.08 -20.72 8.63
N THR A 53 6.66 -19.53 8.15
CA THR A 53 7.56 -18.38 8.05
C THR A 53 7.47 -17.47 9.27
N LEU A 54 8.62 -16.96 9.71
CA LEU A 54 8.74 -16.04 10.86
C LEU A 54 8.95 -14.59 10.43
N ILE A 55 9.18 -14.37 9.13
CA ILE A 55 9.41 -13.05 8.54
C ILE A 55 8.50 -12.84 7.34
N GLY A 56 8.24 -11.59 7.02
CA GLY A 56 7.53 -11.12 5.84
C GLY A 56 8.47 -10.63 4.74
N PRO A 57 7.99 -9.76 3.85
CA PRO A 57 8.80 -9.15 2.80
C PRO A 57 10.05 -8.44 3.34
N SER A 58 11.12 -8.43 2.55
CA SER A 58 12.30 -7.63 2.85
C SER A 58 11.97 -6.14 2.85
N THR A 59 12.60 -5.39 3.74
CA THR A 59 12.53 -3.93 3.71
C THR A 59 13.58 -3.36 2.75
N SER A 60 13.61 -2.03 2.60
CA SER A 60 14.70 -1.37 1.85
C SER A 60 16.05 -1.46 2.55
N LEU A 61 16.09 -1.89 3.80
CA LEU A 61 17.31 -2.13 4.55
C LEU A 61 17.68 -3.61 4.44
N ARG A 62 18.88 -3.88 3.87
CA ARG A 62 19.36 -5.27 3.71
C ARG A 62 19.44 -5.97 5.06
N GLY A 63 18.94 -7.21 5.12
CA GLY A 63 18.93 -8.04 6.33
C GLY A 63 17.82 -7.70 7.32
N VAL A 64 16.97 -6.72 7.04
CA VAL A 64 15.78 -6.39 7.84
C VAL A 64 14.51 -6.77 7.09
N PHE A 65 13.62 -7.50 7.76
CA PHE A 65 12.38 -8.01 7.20
C PHE A 65 11.18 -7.47 7.99
N GLN A 66 10.07 -7.35 7.30
CA GLN A 66 8.77 -7.09 7.93
C GLN A 66 8.32 -8.31 8.73
N GLY A 67 7.30 -8.18 9.56
CA GLY A 67 6.67 -9.32 10.21
C GLY A 67 5.86 -10.17 9.22
N PRO A 68 5.59 -11.45 9.55
CA PRO A 68 5.02 -12.42 8.62
C PRO A 68 3.52 -12.30 8.36
N LEU A 69 2.81 -11.44 9.09
CA LEU A 69 1.34 -11.38 9.04
C LEU A 69 0.78 -11.18 7.63
N TRP A 70 1.48 -10.38 6.79
CA TRP A 70 1.09 -10.20 5.40
C TRP A 70 0.97 -11.51 4.64
N TYR A 71 1.97 -12.38 4.75
CA TYR A 71 1.96 -13.68 4.09
C TYR A 71 0.86 -14.61 4.59
N TYR A 72 0.58 -14.59 5.90
CA TYR A 72 -0.51 -15.39 6.47
C TYR A 72 -1.91 -14.90 6.06
N LEU A 73 -2.11 -13.57 5.94
CA LEU A 73 -3.37 -13.02 5.44
C LEU A 73 -3.58 -13.40 3.95
N LEU A 74 -2.53 -13.32 3.14
CA LEU A 74 -2.58 -13.80 1.76
C LEU A 74 -2.82 -15.32 1.69
N ALA A 75 -2.12 -16.11 2.51
CA ALA A 75 -2.33 -17.54 2.56
C ALA A 75 -3.77 -17.91 2.91
N LEU A 76 -4.37 -17.22 3.88
CA LEU A 76 -5.77 -17.42 4.23
C LEU A 76 -6.70 -17.07 3.06
N SER A 77 -6.56 -15.89 2.46
CA SER A 77 -7.47 -15.42 1.41
C SER A 77 -7.33 -16.19 0.10
N THR A 78 -6.11 -16.57 -0.29
CA THR A 78 -5.85 -17.33 -1.51
C THR A 78 -6.04 -18.82 -1.31
N GLY A 79 -5.78 -19.35 -0.11
CA GLY A 79 -5.94 -20.77 0.23
C GLY A 79 -7.38 -21.25 0.08
N ILE A 80 -8.36 -20.44 0.47
CA ILE A 80 -9.80 -20.74 0.34
C ILE A 80 -10.20 -21.01 -1.12
N ILE A 81 -9.52 -20.38 -2.08
CA ILE A 81 -9.78 -20.50 -3.52
C ILE A 81 -8.67 -21.25 -4.27
N GLY A 82 -7.98 -22.12 -3.55
CA GLY A 82 -6.97 -23.01 -4.15
C GLY A 82 -5.73 -22.30 -4.65
N GLY A 83 -5.26 -21.24 -4.02
CA GLY A 83 -4.05 -20.51 -4.39
C GLY A 83 -4.22 -19.50 -5.51
N ASP A 84 -5.45 -19.18 -5.94
CA ASP A 84 -5.65 -18.13 -6.94
C ASP A 84 -5.18 -16.76 -6.38
N PRO A 85 -4.25 -16.05 -7.06
CA PRO A 85 -3.82 -14.71 -6.65
C PRO A 85 -4.97 -13.70 -6.52
N TRP A 86 -6.11 -13.93 -7.14
CA TRP A 86 -7.33 -13.12 -6.99
C TRP A 86 -7.78 -13.00 -5.52
N GLY A 87 -7.51 -14.01 -4.68
CA GLY A 87 -7.80 -13.92 -3.25
C GLY A 87 -7.08 -12.77 -2.54
N GLY A 88 -5.89 -12.40 -3.00
CA GLY A 88 -5.18 -11.21 -2.52
C GLY A 88 -5.91 -9.92 -2.88
N ILE A 89 -6.53 -9.85 -4.07
CA ILE A 89 -7.35 -8.70 -4.49
C ILE A 89 -8.63 -8.62 -3.65
N ALA A 90 -9.29 -9.75 -3.44
CA ALA A 90 -10.48 -9.81 -2.58
C ALA A 90 -10.17 -9.34 -1.15
N LEU A 91 -9.04 -9.77 -0.58
CA LEU A 91 -8.56 -9.30 0.72
C LEU A 91 -8.36 -7.77 0.73
N MET A 92 -7.66 -7.23 -0.25
CA MET A 92 -7.39 -5.78 -0.33
C MET A 92 -8.66 -4.98 -0.53
N PHE A 93 -9.59 -5.46 -1.34
CA PHE A 93 -10.90 -4.85 -1.52
C PHE A 93 -11.68 -4.80 -0.20
N VAL A 94 -11.75 -5.90 0.55
CA VAL A 94 -12.42 -5.95 1.86
C VAL A 94 -11.77 -4.98 2.85
N ILE A 95 -10.44 -4.96 2.94
CA ILE A 95 -9.71 -4.02 3.81
C ILE A 95 -10.01 -2.57 3.41
N SER A 96 -9.94 -2.23 2.12
CA SER A 96 -10.19 -0.87 1.64
C SER A 96 -11.63 -0.40 1.87
N MET A 97 -12.61 -1.28 1.66
CA MET A 97 -14.01 -0.96 1.99
C MET A 97 -14.23 -0.82 3.50
N SER A 98 -13.54 -1.63 4.30
CA SER A 98 -13.59 -1.53 5.77
C SER A 98 -13.08 -0.18 6.27
N VAL A 99 -12.07 0.42 5.61
CA VAL A 99 -11.62 1.79 5.92
C VAL A 99 -12.77 2.78 5.82
N LEU A 100 -13.58 2.70 4.74
CA LEU A 100 -14.72 3.59 4.52
C LEU A 100 -15.78 3.46 5.62
N VAL A 101 -16.06 2.23 6.04
CA VAL A 101 -17.02 1.94 7.10
C VAL A 101 -16.50 2.46 8.45
N VAL A 102 -15.27 2.13 8.80
CA VAL A 102 -14.66 2.52 10.08
C VAL A 102 -14.54 4.03 10.21
N ILE A 103 -14.07 4.73 9.18
CA ILE A 103 -13.93 6.18 9.21
C ILE A 103 -15.28 6.89 9.36
N TYR A 104 -16.33 6.40 8.66
CA TYR A 104 -17.67 6.96 8.79
C TYR A 104 -18.19 6.87 10.23
N PHE A 105 -18.13 5.68 10.84
CA PHE A 105 -18.69 5.49 12.18
C PHE A 105 -17.91 6.28 13.23
N TRP A 106 -16.58 6.30 13.19
CA TRP A 106 -15.79 7.06 14.15
C TRP A 106 -15.97 8.57 14.00
N MET A 107 -15.97 9.08 12.78
CA MET A 107 -16.24 10.49 12.54
C MET A 107 -17.64 10.90 12.96
N LYS A 108 -18.64 10.02 12.75
CA LYS A 108 -20.01 10.23 13.17
C LYS A 108 -20.14 10.30 14.69
N GLU A 109 -19.51 9.38 15.40
CA GLU A 109 -19.52 9.33 16.88
C GLU A 109 -18.87 10.58 17.50
N LEU A 110 -17.73 11.00 16.92
CA LEU A 110 -16.95 12.08 17.51
C LEU A 110 -17.41 13.48 17.10
N PHE A 111 -17.82 13.65 15.84
CA PHE A 111 -18.01 14.95 15.21
C PHE A 111 -19.36 15.12 14.49
N GLY A 112 -20.18 14.08 14.49
CA GLY A 112 -21.52 14.09 13.91
C GLY A 112 -21.56 13.80 12.41
N GLU A 113 -22.79 13.75 11.87
CA GLU A 113 -23.08 13.28 10.50
C GLU A 113 -22.38 14.06 9.40
N LYS A 114 -22.31 15.40 9.52
CA LYS A 114 -21.73 16.26 8.47
C LYS A 114 -20.23 15.96 8.28
N ALA A 115 -19.48 15.91 9.38
CA ALA A 115 -18.06 15.61 9.33
C ALA A 115 -17.84 14.18 8.84
N ALA A 116 -18.69 13.21 9.27
CA ALA A 116 -18.62 11.83 8.85
C ALA A 116 -18.82 11.67 7.34
N LEU A 117 -19.88 12.27 6.77
CA LEU A 117 -20.17 12.16 5.33
C LEU A 117 -19.07 12.80 4.47
N ILE A 118 -18.54 13.98 4.89
CA ILE A 118 -17.48 14.65 4.15
C ILE A 118 -16.19 13.83 4.19
N THR A 119 -15.81 13.33 5.37
CA THR A 119 -14.60 12.51 5.49
C THR A 119 -14.75 11.19 4.72
N LEU A 120 -15.91 10.52 4.83
CA LEU A 120 -16.22 9.34 4.03
C LEU A 120 -16.07 9.61 2.53
N PHE A 121 -16.60 10.74 2.03
CA PHE A 121 -16.49 11.13 0.63
C PHE A 121 -15.02 11.31 0.22
N LEU A 122 -14.24 12.06 1.00
CA LEU A 122 -12.82 12.27 0.69
C LEU A 122 -12.04 10.95 0.62
N PHE A 123 -12.27 10.01 1.54
CA PHE A 123 -11.66 8.68 1.50
C PHE A 123 -12.18 7.84 0.33
N ALA A 124 -13.46 7.95 0.00
CA ALA A 124 -14.07 7.19 -1.09
C ALA A 124 -13.47 7.56 -2.45
N VAL A 125 -13.27 8.87 -2.70
CA VAL A 125 -12.78 9.40 -3.99
C VAL A 125 -11.27 9.57 -4.05
N SER A 126 -10.54 9.33 -2.96
CA SER A 126 -9.08 9.43 -2.93
C SER A 126 -8.45 8.38 -3.87
N PRO A 127 -7.64 8.80 -4.88
CA PRO A 127 -7.02 7.88 -5.82
C PRO A 127 -6.12 6.85 -5.16
N GLU A 128 -5.29 7.26 -4.19
CA GLU A 128 -4.39 6.37 -3.46
C GLU A 128 -5.14 5.38 -2.57
N ALA A 129 -6.19 5.85 -1.87
CA ALA A 129 -7.02 4.97 -1.06
C ALA A 129 -7.81 3.96 -1.93
N ALA A 130 -8.18 4.34 -3.16
CA ALA A 130 -8.83 3.45 -4.12
C ALA A 130 -7.80 2.45 -4.71
N ALA A 131 -6.62 2.92 -5.09
CA ALA A 131 -5.55 2.08 -5.64
C ALA A 131 -5.13 0.97 -4.65
N ALA A 132 -5.22 1.21 -3.34
CA ALA A 132 -4.94 0.19 -2.33
C ALA A 132 -5.86 -1.06 -2.41
N ALA A 133 -6.96 -1.01 -3.15
CA ALA A 133 -7.85 -2.15 -3.38
C ALA A 133 -7.55 -2.90 -4.68
N THR A 134 -6.74 -2.34 -5.60
CA THR A 134 -6.62 -2.81 -6.98
C THR A 134 -5.49 -3.81 -7.20
N TYR A 135 -4.56 -3.93 -6.25
CA TYR A 135 -3.52 -4.96 -6.26
C TYR A 135 -3.05 -5.32 -4.84
N ALA A 136 -2.69 -6.58 -4.66
CA ALA A 136 -2.23 -7.09 -3.37
C ALA A 136 -0.78 -6.66 -3.11
N TRP A 137 -0.60 -5.74 -2.14
CA TRP A 137 0.73 -5.24 -1.77
C TRP A 137 0.82 -4.97 -0.27
N ASN A 138 1.91 -5.39 0.34
CA ASN A 138 2.08 -5.33 1.79
C ASN A 138 1.91 -3.94 2.43
N PRO A 139 2.20 -2.77 1.82
CA PRO A 139 1.91 -1.48 2.43
C PRO A 139 0.42 -1.10 2.49
N HIS A 140 -0.43 -1.69 1.66
CA HIS A 140 -1.82 -1.25 1.53
C HIS A 140 -2.68 -1.39 2.80
N PRO A 141 -2.52 -2.43 3.65
CA PRO A 141 -3.23 -2.50 4.94
C PRO A 141 -2.92 -1.34 5.90
N MET A 142 -1.87 -0.54 5.63
CA MET A 142 -1.59 0.65 6.43
C MET A 142 -2.74 1.66 6.44
N TRP A 143 -3.58 1.70 5.40
CA TRP A 143 -4.75 2.58 5.39
C TRP A 143 -5.70 2.35 6.57
N ILE A 144 -6.03 1.10 6.87
CA ILE A 144 -6.89 0.78 8.04
C ILE A 144 -6.13 0.99 9.35
N LEU A 145 -4.84 0.60 9.41
CA LEU A 145 -4.06 0.70 10.63
C LEU A 145 -3.79 2.15 11.04
N VAL A 146 -3.52 3.05 10.09
CA VAL A 146 -3.32 4.48 10.39
C VAL A 146 -4.63 5.12 10.86
N VAL A 147 -5.77 4.77 10.26
CA VAL A 147 -7.08 5.22 10.75
C VAL A 147 -7.32 4.73 12.17
N VAL A 148 -7.13 3.44 12.46
CA VAL A 148 -7.24 2.86 13.80
C VAL A 148 -6.30 3.56 14.78
N TYR A 149 -5.05 3.81 14.39
CA TYR A 149 -4.05 4.52 15.17
C TYR A 149 -4.53 5.91 15.59
N ILE A 150 -4.96 6.74 14.62
CA ILE A 150 -5.38 8.12 14.90
C ILE A 150 -6.50 8.15 15.94
N PHE A 151 -7.52 7.29 15.79
CA PHE A 151 -8.66 7.28 16.68
C PHE A 151 -8.38 6.63 18.04
N THR A 152 -7.56 5.59 18.09
CA THR A 152 -7.14 4.99 19.36
C THR A 152 -6.22 5.92 20.12
N PHE A 153 -5.30 6.61 19.45
CA PHE A 153 -4.42 7.58 20.11
C PHE A 153 -5.22 8.78 20.66
N TYR A 154 -6.14 9.34 19.85
CA TYR A 154 -7.07 10.34 20.35
C TYR A 154 -7.86 9.84 21.58
N SER A 155 -8.33 8.61 21.54
CA SER A 155 -9.12 8.03 22.63
C SER A 155 -8.29 7.76 23.89
N VAL A 156 -7.02 7.38 23.76
CA VAL A 156 -6.07 7.27 24.89
C VAL A 156 -5.92 8.62 25.60
N ILE A 157 -5.74 9.70 24.82
CA ILE A 157 -5.47 11.03 25.37
C ILE A 157 -6.74 11.68 25.97
N TYR A 158 -7.90 11.53 25.31
CA TYR A 158 -9.08 12.33 25.63
C TYR A 158 -10.30 11.55 26.14
N LYS A 159 -10.29 10.21 26.05
CA LYS A 159 -11.44 9.39 26.50
C LYS A 159 -11.06 8.45 27.64
N SER A 160 -10.18 7.49 27.40
CA SER A 160 -9.86 6.45 28.38
C SER A 160 -8.53 5.76 28.08
N SER A 161 -7.72 5.53 29.14
CA SER A 161 -6.47 4.78 29.05
C SER A 161 -6.64 3.33 28.56
N LYS A 162 -7.85 2.76 28.64
CA LYS A 162 -8.15 1.42 28.11
C LYS A 162 -7.80 1.25 26.63
N PHE A 163 -7.87 2.34 25.85
CA PHE A 163 -7.51 2.31 24.44
C PHE A 163 -6.01 2.04 24.17
N ASN A 164 -5.14 2.11 25.20
CA ASN A 164 -3.74 1.65 25.07
C ASN A 164 -3.65 0.17 24.65
N ILE A 165 -4.62 -0.67 25.05
CA ILE A 165 -4.68 -2.09 24.69
C ILE A 165 -4.86 -2.29 23.17
N LEU A 166 -5.40 -1.31 22.47
CA LEU A 166 -5.56 -1.31 21.00
C LEU A 166 -4.48 -0.49 20.29
N LEU A 167 -4.09 0.63 20.87
CA LEU A 167 -3.12 1.56 20.27
C LEU A 167 -1.78 0.89 20.00
N TRP A 168 -1.18 0.33 21.02
CA TRP A 168 0.19 -0.19 20.93
C TRP A 168 0.30 -1.43 20.03
N PRO A 169 -0.58 -2.45 20.13
CA PRO A 169 -0.54 -3.54 19.17
C PRO A 169 -0.89 -3.09 17.74
N ALA A 170 -1.75 -2.07 17.54
CA ALA A 170 -1.96 -1.52 16.20
C ALA A 170 -0.66 -0.95 15.61
N ILE A 171 0.13 -0.23 16.41
CA ILE A 171 1.48 0.22 16.00
C ILE A 171 2.40 -0.98 15.72
N GLY A 172 2.40 -2.00 16.58
CA GLY A 172 3.20 -3.20 16.37
C GLY A 172 2.83 -3.95 15.09
N LEU A 173 1.53 -4.05 14.78
CA LEU A 173 1.05 -4.66 13.53
C LEU A 173 1.50 -3.88 12.28
N MET A 174 1.70 -2.56 12.35
CA MET A 174 2.22 -1.78 11.22
C MET A 174 3.58 -2.30 10.75
N PHE A 175 4.43 -2.85 11.64
CA PHE A 175 5.72 -3.43 11.29
C PHE A 175 5.62 -4.70 10.44
N HIS A 176 4.44 -5.30 10.36
CA HIS A 176 4.17 -6.43 9.47
C HIS A 176 3.82 -6.02 8.04
N PHE A 177 3.56 -4.71 7.80
CA PHE A 177 3.11 -4.20 6.52
C PHE A 177 4.01 -3.11 5.96
N GLN A 178 4.43 -2.13 6.79
CA GLN A 178 5.31 -1.04 6.37
C GLN A 178 6.15 -0.53 7.54
N THR A 179 7.35 -1.10 7.69
CA THR A 179 8.27 -0.81 8.82
C THR A 179 8.68 0.65 8.88
N ALA A 180 8.94 1.32 7.74
CA ALA A 180 9.43 2.70 7.76
C ALA A 180 8.41 3.66 8.41
N LEU A 181 7.14 3.63 7.98
CA LEU A 181 6.09 4.46 8.59
C LEU A 181 5.82 4.04 10.04
N ALA A 182 5.87 2.73 10.32
CA ALA A 182 5.66 2.22 11.68
C ALA A 182 6.69 2.78 12.68
N VAL A 183 7.97 2.90 12.29
CA VAL A 183 9.02 3.53 13.10
C VAL A 183 8.71 5.00 13.37
N PHE A 184 8.34 5.77 12.34
CA PHE A 184 7.99 7.18 12.52
C PHE A 184 6.78 7.36 13.44
N ILE A 185 5.73 6.53 13.27
CA ILE A 185 4.53 6.56 14.11
C ILE A 185 4.85 6.17 15.55
N LEU A 186 5.65 5.12 15.78
CA LEU A 186 6.07 4.68 17.10
C LEU A 186 6.85 5.79 17.82
N LEU A 187 7.90 6.32 17.18
CA LEU A 187 8.73 7.38 17.75
C LEU A 187 7.91 8.64 18.01
N ALA A 188 7.06 9.05 17.08
CA ALA A 188 6.18 10.22 17.25
C ALA A 188 5.21 10.03 18.43
N SER A 189 4.66 8.82 18.59
CA SER A 189 3.78 8.51 19.72
C SER A 189 4.51 8.58 21.08
N VAL A 190 5.71 8.01 21.16
CA VAL A 190 6.55 8.06 22.37
C VAL A 190 6.93 9.49 22.69
N ILE A 191 7.45 10.25 21.72
CA ILE A 191 7.83 11.66 21.90
C ILE A 191 6.62 12.49 22.35
N TYR A 192 5.46 12.31 21.70
CA TYR A 192 4.24 13.02 22.09
C TYR A 192 3.86 12.75 23.55
N ILE A 193 3.85 11.48 23.96
CA ILE A 193 3.51 11.09 25.35
C ILE A 193 4.51 11.67 26.34
N LEU A 194 5.80 11.58 26.04
CA LEU A 194 6.86 12.13 26.90
C LEU A 194 6.80 13.66 27.03
N MET A 195 6.41 14.37 25.98
CA MET A 195 6.33 15.83 25.99
C MET A 195 5.05 16.36 26.63
N PHE A 196 3.90 15.71 26.38
CA PHE A 196 2.59 16.28 26.67
C PHE A 196 1.74 15.48 27.67
N GLU A 197 1.97 14.16 27.82
CA GLU A 197 1.05 13.25 28.53
C GLU A 197 1.75 12.19 29.37
N ARG A 198 2.85 12.54 30.03
CA ARG A 198 3.75 11.61 30.77
C ARG A 198 3.01 10.70 31.77
N LYS A 199 1.88 11.15 32.34
CA LYS A 199 1.10 10.36 33.31
C LYS A 199 0.52 9.07 32.70
N ILE A 200 0.39 9.00 31.38
CA ILE A 200 -0.10 7.79 30.70
C ILE A 200 0.83 6.59 30.94
N ILE A 201 2.14 6.82 31.04
CA ILE A 201 3.16 5.77 31.21
C ILE A 201 2.95 4.98 32.51
N LEU A 202 2.43 5.64 33.56
CA LEU A 202 2.18 5.02 34.87
C LEU A 202 0.90 4.17 34.90
N ASN A 203 0.13 4.13 33.82
CA ASN A 203 -1.13 3.41 33.77
C ASN A 203 -0.92 1.95 33.40
N LYS A 204 -1.56 1.01 34.13
CA LYS A 204 -1.47 -0.43 33.84
C LYS A 204 -1.86 -0.80 32.40
N ASN A 205 -2.83 -0.09 31.81
CA ASN A 205 -3.24 -0.33 30.42
C ASN A 205 -2.16 0.07 29.40
N PHE A 206 -1.28 1.03 29.74
CA PHE A 206 -0.10 1.35 28.97
C PHE A 206 0.88 0.17 28.97
N ILE A 207 1.17 -0.38 30.16
CA ILE A 207 2.08 -1.53 30.30
C ILE A 207 1.54 -2.73 29.51
N ILE A 208 0.24 -3.04 29.66
CA ILE A 208 -0.42 -4.12 28.89
C ILE A 208 -0.29 -3.84 27.39
N GLY A 209 -0.56 -2.61 26.94
CA GLY A 209 -0.47 -2.22 25.54
C GLY A 209 0.96 -2.42 24.99
N ILE A 210 1.99 -1.99 25.72
CA ILE A 210 3.38 -2.21 25.33
C ILE A 210 3.73 -3.70 25.29
N SER A 211 3.26 -4.49 26.25
CA SER A 211 3.47 -5.95 26.24
C SER A 211 2.84 -6.59 25.00
N LEU A 212 1.64 -6.15 24.60
CA LEU A 212 0.98 -6.61 23.37
C LEU A 212 1.73 -6.14 22.10
N LEU A 213 2.27 -4.91 22.08
CA LEU A 213 3.14 -4.46 21.00
C LEU A 213 4.38 -5.36 20.89
N LEU A 214 5.06 -5.65 21.99
CA LEU A 214 6.23 -6.54 21.99
C LEU A 214 5.87 -7.95 21.50
N LEU A 215 4.68 -8.45 21.84
CA LEU A 215 4.19 -9.74 21.36
C LEU A 215 4.06 -9.79 19.84
N THR A 216 3.73 -8.68 19.17
CA THR A 216 3.67 -8.65 17.69
C THR A 216 5.03 -8.91 17.04
N PHE A 217 6.13 -8.61 17.71
CA PHE A 217 7.50 -8.86 17.22
C PHE A 217 8.01 -10.28 17.48
N LEU A 218 7.26 -11.11 18.21
CA LEU A 218 7.74 -12.43 18.61
C LEU A 218 8.25 -13.29 17.44
N PRO A 219 7.57 -13.38 16.28
CA PRO A 219 8.09 -14.14 15.14
C PRO A 219 9.45 -13.62 14.64
N GLN A 220 9.58 -12.30 14.52
CA GLN A 220 10.83 -11.67 14.06
C GLN A 220 11.97 -11.85 15.07
N VAL A 221 11.69 -11.80 16.38
CA VAL A 221 12.67 -12.07 17.44
C VAL A 221 13.15 -13.52 17.36
N ILE A 222 12.23 -14.48 17.19
CA ILE A 222 12.61 -15.90 17.04
C ILE A 222 13.48 -16.09 15.78
N PHE A 223 13.13 -15.43 14.68
CA PHE A 223 13.93 -15.46 13.46
C PHE A 223 15.34 -14.90 13.72
N ASP A 224 15.44 -13.75 14.34
CA ASP A 224 16.69 -13.04 14.56
C ASP A 224 17.66 -13.85 15.44
N VAL A 225 17.14 -14.43 16.52
CA VAL A 225 17.93 -15.34 17.39
C VAL A 225 18.42 -16.56 16.60
N ARG A 226 17.58 -17.18 15.78
CA ARG A 226 17.96 -18.35 14.95
C ARG A 226 18.99 -18.02 13.87
N HIS A 227 19.07 -16.75 13.44
CA HIS A 227 19.97 -16.30 12.37
C HIS A 227 21.11 -15.43 12.90
N ASN A 228 21.60 -15.70 14.09
CA ASN A 228 22.72 -15.02 14.71
C ASN A 228 22.54 -13.49 14.78
N PHE A 229 21.33 -13.03 15.11
CA PHE A 229 20.98 -11.62 15.24
C PHE A 229 21.19 -10.81 13.95
N LEU A 230 20.85 -11.40 12.80
CA LEU A 230 20.99 -10.78 11.47
C LEU A 230 20.28 -9.43 11.40
N MET A 231 19.00 -9.37 11.81
CA MET A 231 18.20 -8.14 11.75
C MET A 231 18.76 -7.09 12.73
N SER A 232 19.04 -7.48 13.96
CA SER A 232 19.61 -6.59 14.98
C SER A 232 20.95 -6.01 14.54
N ARG A 233 21.84 -6.83 13.98
CA ARG A 233 23.15 -6.39 13.45
C ARG A 233 22.98 -5.41 12.30
N SER A 234 22.07 -5.69 11.38
CA SER A 234 21.77 -4.79 10.25
C SER A 234 21.23 -3.44 10.71
N VAL A 235 20.38 -3.41 11.74
CA VAL A 235 19.91 -2.14 12.33
C VAL A 235 21.04 -1.39 13.04
N ILE A 236 21.88 -2.09 13.83
CA ILE A 236 23.01 -1.47 14.53
C ILE A 236 24.02 -0.88 13.53
N SER A 237 24.30 -1.57 12.41
CA SER A 237 25.25 -1.11 11.41
C SER A 237 24.84 0.22 10.73
N LEU A 238 23.56 0.57 10.73
CA LEU A 238 23.10 1.91 10.31
C LEU A 238 23.66 3.03 11.18
N PHE A 239 23.80 2.78 12.48
CA PHE A 239 24.26 3.79 13.43
C PHE A 239 25.78 3.79 13.57
N THR A 240 26.44 2.67 13.32
CA THR A 240 27.91 2.55 13.42
C THR A 240 28.64 2.94 12.13
N GLY A 241 27.91 3.19 11.05
CA GLY A 241 28.48 3.63 9.77
C GLY A 241 29.34 2.58 9.03
N SER A 242 29.32 1.33 9.51
CA SER A 242 30.17 0.26 8.96
C SER A 242 29.77 -0.20 7.56
N GLU A 243 28.55 0.10 7.10
CA GLU A 243 28.09 -0.24 5.75
C GLU A 243 27.13 0.83 5.18
N ARG A 244 27.65 1.86 4.53
CA ARG A 244 26.85 2.83 3.78
C ARG A 244 26.05 2.20 2.61
N GLY A 245 26.44 1.01 2.14
CA GLY A 245 25.78 0.24 1.06
C GLY A 245 24.57 -0.61 1.46
N LEU A 246 24.11 -0.54 2.71
CA LEU A 246 22.96 -1.36 3.18
C LEU A 246 21.61 -0.88 2.63
N PHE A 247 21.50 0.40 2.24
CA PHE A 247 20.25 0.93 1.71
C PHE A 247 20.20 0.76 0.19
N VAL A 248 19.31 -0.10 -0.28
CA VAL A 248 19.16 -0.38 -1.73
C VAL A 248 18.68 0.88 -2.46
N GLY A 249 19.52 1.42 -3.36
CA GLY A 249 19.20 2.59 -4.19
C GLY A 249 19.40 3.94 -3.49
N GLY A 250 20.25 4.01 -2.48
CA GLY A 250 20.74 5.28 -1.92
C GLY A 250 21.74 5.94 -2.88
N GLU A 251 21.42 7.09 -3.44
CA GLU A 251 22.39 7.95 -4.11
C GLU A 251 23.12 8.78 -3.06
N GLU A 252 24.44 9.00 -3.26
CA GLU A 252 25.26 9.86 -2.39
C GLU A 252 24.99 11.36 -2.66
N ASN A 253 23.76 11.79 -2.45
CA ASN A 253 23.38 13.19 -2.56
C ASN A 253 23.62 13.91 -1.22
N GLY A 254 24.12 15.14 -1.26
CA GLY A 254 24.38 15.93 -0.05
C GLY A 254 23.11 16.15 0.80
N TYR A 255 23.29 16.40 2.11
CA TYR A 255 22.20 16.54 3.09
C TYR A 255 21.09 17.52 2.68
N VAL A 256 21.43 18.62 2.01
CA VAL A 256 20.47 19.61 1.50
C VAL A 256 19.55 18.99 0.44
N HIS A 257 20.09 18.13 -0.44
CA HIS A 257 19.32 17.42 -1.46
C HIS A 257 18.36 16.44 -0.81
N LEU A 258 18.80 15.71 0.20
CA LEU A 258 18.00 14.78 0.97
C LEU A 258 16.80 15.47 1.66
N ILE A 259 17.00 16.65 2.27
CA ILE A 259 15.90 17.44 2.87
C ILE A 259 14.89 17.85 1.79
N LYS A 260 15.34 18.29 0.60
CA LYS A 260 14.44 18.63 -0.51
C LYS A 260 13.63 17.41 -0.96
N ASP A 261 14.26 16.24 -1.04
CA ASP A 261 13.58 14.98 -1.40
C ASP A 261 12.53 14.58 -0.37
N HIS A 262 12.83 14.74 0.94
CA HIS A 262 11.85 14.47 1.99
C HIS A 262 10.65 15.42 1.89
N PHE A 263 10.90 16.70 1.68
CA PHE A 263 9.85 17.70 1.50
C PHE A 263 8.99 17.37 0.27
N SER A 264 9.64 17.06 -0.84
CA SER A 264 8.97 16.67 -2.08
C SER A 264 8.14 15.40 -1.89
N SER A 265 8.69 14.39 -1.20
CA SER A 265 7.98 13.13 -0.91
C SER A 265 6.74 13.34 -0.04
N LEU A 266 6.82 14.17 1.00
CA LEU A 266 5.66 14.50 1.85
C LEU A 266 4.63 15.33 1.08
N TYR A 267 5.06 16.29 0.27
CA TYR A 267 4.18 17.10 -0.57
C TYR A 267 3.47 16.23 -1.63
N ASN A 268 4.21 15.35 -2.31
CA ASN A 268 3.64 14.43 -3.28
C ASN A 268 2.69 13.42 -2.64
N ASN A 269 3.02 12.94 -1.42
CA ASN A 269 2.11 12.10 -0.64
C ASN A 269 0.80 12.82 -0.31
N PHE A 270 0.85 14.09 0.03
CA PHE A 270 -0.37 14.89 0.21
C PHE A 270 -1.15 15.01 -1.10
N ARG A 271 -0.48 15.35 -2.21
CA ARG A 271 -1.13 15.50 -3.53
C ARG A 271 -1.76 14.22 -4.02
N SER A 272 -1.12 13.07 -3.80
CA SER A 272 -1.62 11.76 -4.23
C SER A 272 -2.96 11.37 -3.60
N ALA A 273 -3.32 11.98 -2.46
CA ALA A 273 -4.63 11.79 -1.85
C ALA A 273 -5.78 12.33 -2.71
N PHE A 274 -5.50 13.18 -3.71
CA PHE A 274 -6.48 13.89 -4.52
C PHE A 274 -6.25 13.66 -6.01
N MET A 275 -7.34 13.82 -6.79
CA MET A 275 -7.26 13.70 -8.25
C MET A 275 -6.36 14.79 -8.84
N ASN A 276 -5.59 14.41 -9.87
CA ASN A 276 -4.60 15.27 -10.50
C ASN A 276 -4.99 15.68 -11.93
N ASP A 277 -6.26 15.46 -12.31
CA ASP A 277 -6.75 15.69 -13.67
C ASP A 277 -7.51 17.03 -13.79
N GLY A 278 -7.34 17.72 -14.90
CA GLY A 278 -8.07 18.94 -15.25
C GLY A 278 -8.02 19.99 -14.13
N ILE A 279 -9.19 20.52 -13.74
CA ILE A 279 -9.34 21.51 -12.67
C ILE A 279 -9.05 20.90 -11.29
N ALA A 280 -9.23 19.59 -11.11
CA ALA A 280 -8.98 18.94 -9.83
C ALA A 280 -7.50 18.99 -9.39
N LYS A 281 -6.56 19.22 -10.30
CA LYS A 281 -5.12 19.41 -9.99
C LYS A 281 -4.83 20.56 -9.03
N TYR A 282 -5.72 21.54 -8.91
CA TYR A 282 -5.57 22.68 -7.99
C TYR A 282 -6.18 22.43 -6.60
N VAL A 283 -6.96 21.35 -6.43
CA VAL A 283 -7.60 21.01 -5.15
C VAL A 283 -6.59 20.79 -4.02
N PRO A 284 -5.44 20.10 -4.23
CA PRO A 284 -4.43 19.96 -3.20
C PRO A 284 -3.91 21.28 -2.66
N ASP A 285 -3.60 22.25 -3.54
CA ASP A 285 -3.04 23.53 -3.14
C ASP A 285 -4.06 24.36 -2.33
N LEU A 286 -5.33 24.32 -2.74
CA LEU A 286 -6.43 24.92 -1.97
C LEU A 286 -6.55 24.28 -0.58
N PHE A 287 -6.39 22.97 -0.46
CA PHE A 287 -6.46 22.27 0.81
C PHE A 287 -5.27 22.55 1.71
N ILE A 288 -4.07 22.72 1.17
CA ILE A 288 -2.90 23.18 1.94
C ILE A 288 -3.20 24.54 2.55
N ALA A 289 -3.68 25.49 1.75
CA ALA A 289 -4.04 26.80 2.22
C ALA A 289 -5.13 26.74 3.32
N LEU A 290 -6.12 25.85 3.18
CA LEU A 290 -7.15 25.62 4.18
C LEU A 290 -6.60 25.04 5.49
N ILE A 291 -5.71 24.05 5.42
CA ILE A 291 -5.08 23.45 6.60
C ILE A 291 -4.20 24.47 7.31
N VAL A 292 -3.33 25.18 6.60
CA VAL A 292 -2.44 26.19 7.17
C VAL A 292 -3.25 27.31 7.82
N SER A 293 -4.27 27.83 7.13
CA SER A 293 -5.14 28.87 7.69
C SER A 293 -5.88 28.40 8.94
N SER A 294 -6.29 27.11 8.98
CA SER A 294 -7.00 26.55 10.13
C SER A 294 -6.16 26.54 11.42
N ILE A 295 -4.84 26.33 11.32
CA ILE A 295 -3.94 26.35 12.47
C ILE A 295 -3.94 27.73 13.13
N PHE A 296 -3.97 28.79 12.33
CA PHE A 296 -4.08 30.18 12.82
C PHE A 296 -5.48 30.47 13.36
N PHE A 297 -6.53 30.01 12.67
CA PHE A 297 -7.91 30.24 13.08
C PHE A 297 -8.34 29.43 14.32
N VAL A 298 -7.88 28.21 14.52
CA VAL A 298 -8.19 27.44 15.73
C VAL A 298 -7.70 28.13 17.00
N LYS A 299 -6.54 28.81 16.92
CA LYS A 299 -6.01 29.59 18.05
C LYS A 299 -6.83 30.87 18.29
N LYS A 300 -7.33 31.54 17.24
CA LYS A 300 -7.98 32.88 17.28
C LYS A 300 -9.49 32.80 17.48
N THR A 301 -10.17 31.70 17.12
CA THR A 301 -11.64 31.57 17.13
C THR A 301 -12.09 30.37 17.97
N LYS A 302 -11.87 30.44 19.29
CA LYS A 302 -12.31 29.41 20.26
C LYS A 302 -13.79 28.97 20.12
N ASN A 303 -14.64 29.77 19.48
CA ASN A 303 -16.09 29.54 19.37
C ASN A 303 -16.55 28.80 18.10
N LYS A 304 -15.67 28.54 17.09
CA LYS A 304 -16.07 27.89 15.83
C LYS A 304 -15.87 26.35 15.84
N PHE A 305 -14.95 25.86 16.64
CA PHE A 305 -14.69 24.43 16.79
C PHE A 305 -15.12 23.92 18.17
N SER A 306 -15.74 22.76 18.23
CA SER A 306 -15.95 22.08 19.49
C SER A 306 -14.61 21.69 20.13
N LYS A 307 -14.58 21.48 21.45
CA LYS A 307 -13.37 21.02 22.15
C LYS A 307 -12.82 19.73 21.55
N LYS A 308 -13.70 18.80 21.15
CA LYS A 308 -13.31 17.52 20.52
C LYS A 308 -12.61 17.73 19.18
N GLU A 309 -13.13 18.60 18.33
CA GLU A 309 -12.55 18.94 17.01
C GLU A 309 -11.20 19.61 17.15
N SER A 310 -11.10 20.62 18.01
CA SER A 310 -9.84 21.29 18.30
C SER A 310 -8.79 20.32 18.83
N ASN A 311 -9.18 19.43 19.72
CA ASN A 311 -8.28 18.44 20.30
C ASN A 311 -7.74 17.48 19.23
N LEU A 312 -8.57 16.96 18.31
CA LEU A 312 -8.10 16.05 17.26
C LEU A 312 -7.21 16.78 16.24
N ILE A 313 -7.61 17.96 15.80
CA ILE A 313 -6.79 18.76 14.87
C ILE A 313 -5.41 19.04 15.49
N LEU A 314 -5.36 19.53 16.73
CA LEU A 314 -4.11 19.83 17.41
C LEU A 314 -3.26 18.57 17.65
N LEU A 315 -3.90 17.44 17.99
CA LEU A 315 -3.21 16.16 18.13
C LEU A 315 -2.53 15.75 16.82
N ILE A 316 -3.30 15.75 15.73
CA ILE A 316 -2.77 15.39 14.40
C ILE A 316 -1.67 16.38 13.97
N CYS A 317 -1.87 17.68 14.12
CA CYS A 317 -0.85 18.68 13.77
C CYS A 317 0.46 18.48 14.56
N LYS A 318 0.38 18.18 15.86
CA LYS A 318 1.56 17.90 16.68
C LYS A 318 2.26 16.61 16.23
N LEU A 319 1.51 15.55 15.94
CA LEU A 319 2.07 14.29 15.42
C LEU A 319 2.74 14.51 14.06
N LEU A 320 2.08 15.22 13.14
CA LEU A 320 2.65 15.56 11.83
C LEU A 320 3.93 16.39 11.97
N LEU A 321 3.96 17.36 12.89
CA LEU A 321 5.18 18.14 13.16
C LEU A 321 6.31 17.24 13.70
N ILE A 322 6.03 16.35 14.66
CA ILE A 322 7.03 15.44 15.20
C ILE A 322 7.55 14.50 14.11
N ILE A 323 6.65 13.91 13.31
CA ILE A 323 7.04 13.03 12.20
C ILE A 323 7.89 13.81 11.18
N PHE A 324 7.50 15.03 10.83
CA PHE A 324 8.28 15.88 9.94
C PHE A 324 9.70 16.12 10.50
N LEU A 325 9.84 16.48 11.77
CA LEU A 325 11.15 16.66 12.41
C LEU A 325 11.98 15.36 12.42
N LEU A 326 11.33 14.21 12.64
CA LEU A 326 11.99 12.91 12.54
C LEU A 326 12.49 12.61 11.10
N THR A 327 11.76 13.04 10.08
CA THR A 327 12.25 12.87 8.69
C THR A 327 13.49 13.72 8.41
N LEU A 328 13.68 14.85 9.07
CA LEU A 328 14.89 15.68 8.89
C LEU A 328 16.16 14.99 9.38
N ILE A 329 16.07 14.10 10.35
CA ILE A 329 17.22 13.34 10.88
C ILE A 329 17.34 11.95 10.24
N TYR A 330 16.39 11.55 9.39
CA TYR A 330 16.44 10.28 8.68
C TYR A 330 17.42 10.37 7.50
N PRO A 331 18.48 9.54 7.44
CA PRO A 331 19.58 9.75 6.52
C PRO A 331 19.37 9.15 5.11
N PHE A 332 18.18 8.63 4.80
CA PHE A 332 17.90 7.95 3.54
C PHE A 332 16.71 8.56 2.80
N PRO A 333 16.59 8.41 1.46
CA PRO A 333 15.45 8.90 0.70
C PRO A 333 14.12 8.35 1.19
N LEU A 334 13.11 9.20 1.32
CA LEU A 334 11.74 8.80 1.59
C LEU A 334 11.08 8.28 0.31
N ARG A 335 10.96 6.96 0.19
CA ARG A 335 10.24 6.35 -0.93
C ARG A 335 8.74 6.57 -0.77
N TYR A 336 7.99 6.74 -1.89
CA TYR A 336 6.55 7.02 -1.86
C TYR A 336 5.76 5.96 -1.07
N TRP A 337 6.14 4.68 -1.18
CA TRP A 337 5.48 3.59 -0.46
C TRP A 337 5.74 3.58 1.06
N PHE A 338 6.76 4.27 1.56
CA PHE A 338 6.97 4.42 3.00
C PHE A 338 5.82 5.21 3.65
N LEU A 339 5.14 6.05 2.88
CA LEU A 339 4.09 6.94 3.36
C LEU A 339 2.67 6.43 3.00
N THR A 340 2.53 5.15 2.64
CA THR A 340 1.20 4.57 2.33
C THR A 340 0.28 4.64 3.55
N GLY A 341 -0.92 5.19 3.38
CA GLY A 341 -1.89 5.41 4.46
C GLY A 341 -1.67 6.69 5.27
N PHE A 342 -0.52 7.37 5.13
CA PHE A 342 -0.24 8.64 5.82
C PHE A 342 -1.22 9.73 5.42
N GLN A 343 -1.79 9.66 4.22
CA GLN A 343 -2.83 10.55 3.72
C GLN A 343 -4.06 10.61 4.65
N SER A 344 -4.31 9.58 5.44
CA SER A 344 -5.41 9.54 6.41
C SER A 344 -5.38 10.72 7.40
N PHE A 345 -4.20 11.18 7.81
CA PHE A 345 -4.05 12.35 8.66
C PHE A 345 -4.65 13.60 8.02
N TYR A 346 -4.34 13.84 6.76
CA TYR A 346 -4.81 15.01 6.00
C TYR A 346 -6.32 14.94 5.72
N LEU A 347 -6.80 13.78 5.28
CA LEU A 347 -8.20 13.60 4.92
C LEU A 347 -9.14 13.77 6.12
N ILE A 348 -8.71 13.33 7.32
CA ILE A 348 -9.48 13.52 8.56
C ILE A 348 -9.56 15.00 8.94
N ILE A 349 -8.44 15.73 8.93
CA ILE A 349 -8.43 17.17 9.21
C ILE A 349 -9.35 17.89 8.22
N LEU A 350 -9.20 17.61 6.93
CA LEU A 350 -10.01 18.25 5.88
C LEU A 350 -11.49 17.95 6.03
N GLY A 351 -11.85 16.73 6.41
CA GLY A 351 -13.23 16.36 6.69
C GLY A 351 -13.86 17.25 7.77
N ILE A 352 -13.13 17.54 8.86
CA ILE A 352 -13.56 18.43 9.93
C ILE A 352 -13.65 19.87 9.40
N LEU A 353 -12.60 20.36 8.74
CA LEU A 353 -12.54 21.75 8.24
C LEU A 353 -13.66 22.06 7.24
N LEU A 354 -13.86 21.18 6.25
CA LEU A 354 -14.92 21.35 5.26
C LEU A 354 -16.31 21.27 5.90
N SER A 355 -16.49 20.47 6.95
CA SER A 355 -17.77 20.43 7.68
C SER A 355 -18.13 21.78 8.34
N LYS A 356 -17.12 22.55 8.74
CA LYS A 356 -17.32 23.90 9.29
C LYS A 356 -17.66 24.95 8.23
N LEU A 357 -17.17 24.77 7.01
CA LEU A 357 -17.55 25.65 5.90
C LEU A 357 -19.03 25.54 5.57
N LEU A 358 -19.70 24.45 5.86
CA LEU A 358 -21.16 24.31 5.68
C LEU A 358 -21.99 25.24 6.57
N ALA A 359 -21.38 25.90 7.55
CA ALA A 359 -22.09 26.84 8.47
C ALA A 359 -22.49 28.16 7.82
N ASN A 360 -21.87 28.57 6.71
CA ASN A 360 -22.19 29.79 5.99
C ASN A 360 -22.52 29.51 4.51
N ARG A 361 -23.22 30.46 3.85
CA ARG A 361 -23.70 30.27 2.49
C ARG A 361 -22.57 30.06 1.46
N LEU A 362 -21.53 30.88 1.50
CA LEU A 362 -20.38 30.76 0.58
C LEU A 362 -19.60 29.48 0.80
N GLY A 363 -19.32 29.12 2.04
CA GLY A 363 -18.63 27.85 2.37
C GLY A 363 -19.46 26.65 1.96
N LYS A 364 -20.79 26.68 2.12
CA LYS A 364 -21.67 25.62 1.62
C LYS A 364 -21.60 25.49 0.10
N LEU A 365 -21.63 26.60 -0.63
CA LEU A 365 -21.48 26.61 -2.08
C LEU A 365 -20.12 26.03 -2.50
N ALA A 366 -19.02 26.47 -1.86
CA ALA A 366 -17.68 25.97 -2.14
C ALA A 366 -17.55 24.43 -1.93
N VAL A 367 -18.10 23.92 -0.83
CA VAL A 367 -18.10 22.45 -0.56
C VAL A 367 -18.95 21.72 -1.59
N ILE A 368 -20.11 22.24 -2.00
CA ILE A 368 -20.96 21.63 -3.04
C ILE A 368 -20.22 21.60 -4.38
N VAL A 369 -19.61 22.72 -4.80
CA VAL A 369 -18.84 22.78 -6.05
C VAL A 369 -17.67 21.79 -6.02
N LEU A 370 -16.93 21.74 -4.91
CA LEU A 370 -15.86 20.76 -4.71
C LEU A 370 -16.37 19.31 -4.88
N PHE A 371 -17.50 18.98 -4.27
CA PHE A 371 -18.10 17.65 -4.36
C PHE A 371 -18.54 17.32 -5.80
N ILE A 372 -19.12 18.25 -6.50
CA ILE A 372 -19.49 18.08 -7.91
C ILE A 372 -18.24 17.79 -8.75
N VAL A 373 -17.19 18.59 -8.59
CA VAL A 373 -15.92 18.42 -9.32
C VAL A 373 -15.31 17.06 -9.05
N LEU A 374 -15.14 16.67 -7.78
CA LEU A 374 -14.54 15.39 -7.42
C LEU A 374 -15.41 14.19 -7.86
N THR A 375 -16.74 14.31 -7.78
CA THR A 375 -17.66 13.27 -8.27
C THR A 375 -17.57 13.12 -9.80
N PHE A 376 -17.50 14.23 -10.53
CA PHE A 376 -17.34 14.24 -11.98
C PHE A 376 -16.07 13.50 -12.44
N TYR A 377 -14.91 13.83 -11.84
CA TYR A 377 -13.66 13.12 -12.17
C TYR A 377 -13.66 11.67 -11.70
N SER A 378 -14.30 11.37 -10.57
CA SER A 378 -14.49 9.99 -10.12
C SER A 378 -15.33 9.18 -11.10
N TRP A 379 -16.38 9.79 -11.64
CA TRP A 379 -17.21 9.17 -12.68
C TRP A 379 -16.44 8.94 -13.98
N GLN A 380 -15.65 9.91 -14.43
CA GLN A 380 -14.78 9.72 -15.60
C GLN A 380 -13.81 8.56 -15.40
N ARG A 381 -13.23 8.43 -14.21
CA ARG A 381 -12.34 7.31 -13.88
C ARG A 381 -13.09 5.97 -13.87
N ILE A 382 -14.28 5.89 -13.29
CA ILE A 382 -15.13 4.69 -13.33
C ILE A 382 -15.44 4.35 -14.79
N ASN A 383 -15.85 5.34 -15.59
CA ASN A 383 -16.14 5.12 -17.01
C ASN A 383 -14.93 4.54 -17.76
N ALA A 384 -13.75 5.10 -17.55
CA ALA A 384 -12.51 4.57 -18.16
C ALA A 384 -12.20 3.14 -17.69
N LEU A 385 -12.39 2.84 -16.41
CA LEU A 385 -12.08 1.53 -15.84
C LEU A 385 -13.02 0.41 -16.35
N TYR A 386 -14.31 0.69 -16.54
CA TYR A 386 -15.32 -0.33 -16.84
C TYR A 386 -15.71 -0.40 -18.30
N PHE A 387 -15.72 0.73 -18.99
CA PHE A 387 -16.24 0.81 -20.38
C PHE A 387 -15.13 0.96 -21.41
N ASN A 388 -13.94 1.41 -21.02
CA ASN A 388 -12.77 1.51 -21.89
C ASN A 388 -11.53 0.78 -21.29
N PRO A 389 -11.68 -0.45 -20.78
CA PRO A 389 -10.52 -1.15 -20.23
C PRO A 389 -9.57 -1.57 -21.36
N PRO A 390 -8.25 -1.67 -21.10
CA PRO A 390 -7.31 -2.29 -22.04
C PRO A 390 -7.74 -3.72 -22.38
N ASN A 391 -7.82 -4.07 -23.68
CA ASN A 391 -8.40 -5.33 -24.14
C ASN A 391 -7.64 -6.58 -23.68
N ASP A 392 -6.32 -6.50 -23.55
CA ASP A 392 -5.43 -7.64 -23.24
C ASP A 392 -4.85 -7.61 -21.82
N GLY A 393 -5.05 -6.51 -21.11
CA GLY A 393 -4.50 -6.29 -19.77
C GLY A 393 -3.00 -5.98 -19.73
N GLY A 394 -2.27 -6.02 -20.86
CA GLY A 394 -0.84 -5.75 -20.95
C GLY A 394 0.05 -6.77 -20.23
N ALA A 395 1.37 -6.59 -20.35
CA ALA A 395 2.38 -7.47 -19.76
C ALA A 395 2.41 -7.45 -18.22
N GLU A 396 1.97 -6.36 -17.61
CA GLU A 396 2.03 -6.17 -16.15
C GLU A 396 0.89 -6.85 -15.40
N LYS A 397 -0.23 -7.14 -16.09
CA LYS A 397 -1.42 -7.73 -15.48
C LYS A 397 -1.45 -9.25 -15.64
N ILE A 398 -2.17 -9.92 -14.73
CA ILE A 398 -2.23 -11.38 -14.66
C ILE A 398 -2.73 -12.02 -15.95
N LYS A 399 -3.78 -11.47 -16.59
CA LYS A 399 -4.31 -12.03 -17.85
C LYS A 399 -3.28 -12.03 -18.97
N GLY A 400 -2.48 -10.97 -19.10
CA GLY A 400 -1.40 -10.90 -20.07
C GLY A 400 -0.34 -11.97 -19.84
N LYS A 401 0.08 -12.17 -18.60
CA LYS A 401 1.04 -13.22 -18.23
C LYS A 401 0.49 -14.62 -18.46
N LEU A 402 -0.78 -14.87 -18.10
CA LEU A 402 -1.45 -16.16 -18.35
C LEU A 402 -1.57 -16.45 -19.84
N SER A 403 -1.87 -15.44 -20.69
CA SER A 403 -1.94 -15.62 -22.12
C SER A 403 -0.60 -16.03 -22.74
N ALA A 404 0.51 -15.49 -22.22
CA ALA A 404 1.85 -15.88 -22.65
C ALA A 404 2.21 -17.32 -22.25
N ILE A 405 1.85 -17.71 -21.03
CA ILE A 405 2.01 -19.09 -20.56
C ILE A 405 1.18 -20.04 -21.45
N ASP A 406 -0.09 -19.72 -21.69
CA ASP A 406 -0.95 -20.50 -22.58
C ASP A 406 -0.37 -20.64 -24.00
N TYR A 407 0.17 -19.54 -24.55
CA TYR A 407 0.81 -19.58 -25.86
C TYR A 407 1.98 -20.56 -25.90
N VAL A 408 2.86 -20.55 -24.89
CA VAL A 408 4.00 -21.46 -24.81
C VAL A 408 3.53 -22.92 -24.74
N TYR A 409 2.62 -23.26 -23.84
CA TYR A 409 2.12 -24.62 -23.67
C TYR A 409 1.39 -25.15 -24.92
N LYS A 410 0.57 -24.32 -25.57
CA LYS A 410 -0.15 -24.71 -26.80
C LYS A 410 0.76 -24.90 -28.01
N ASN A 411 1.89 -24.18 -28.07
CA ASN A 411 2.85 -24.30 -29.18
C ASN A 411 3.95 -25.35 -28.90
N SER A 412 3.99 -25.89 -27.69
CA SER A 412 4.82 -27.03 -27.33
C SER A 412 4.13 -28.32 -27.78
N LYS A 413 4.67 -28.97 -28.81
CA LYS A 413 4.15 -30.27 -29.29
C LYS A 413 4.50 -31.42 -28.33
N GLU A 414 5.45 -31.23 -27.45
CA GLU A 414 5.98 -32.21 -26.51
C GLU A 414 5.65 -31.81 -25.09
N LYS A 415 5.31 -32.78 -24.22
CA LYS A 415 5.13 -32.53 -22.77
C LYS A 415 6.44 -32.19 -22.05
N SER A 416 7.56 -32.18 -22.77
CA SER A 416 8.91 -31.98 -22.25
C SER A 416 9.58 -30.85 -23.01
N PHE A 417 9.56 -29.65 -22.48
CA PHE A 417 10.22 -28.45 -23.04
C PHE A 417 10.84 -27.59 -21.95
N GLY A 418 11.88 -26.84 -22.31
CA GLY A 418 12.47 -25.84 -21.43
C GLY A 418 11.72 -24.51 -21.47
N LEU A 419 11.56 -23.84 -20.32
CA LEU A 419 11.05 -22.48 -20.23
C LEU A 419 11.96 -21.61 -19.40
N LEU A 420 12.54 -20.59 -20.02
CA LEU A 420 13.34 -19.57 -19.36
C LEU A 420 12.65 -18.21 -19.51
N VAL A 421 12.65 -17.43 -18.47
CA VAL A 421 11.92 -16.15 -18.40
C VAL A 421 12.90 -15.00 -18.17
N PHE A 422 12.70 -13.91 -18.89
CA PHE A 422 13.33 -12.62 -18.63
C PHE A 422 12.27 -11.62 -18.16
N THR A 423 12.58 -10.93 -17.08
CA THR A 423 11.81 -9.77 -16.59
C THR A 423 12.75 -8.59 -16.34
N PRO A 424 12.27 -7.33 -16.40
CA PRO A 424 13.11 -6.15 -16.16
C PRO A 424 13.82 -6.15 -14.80
N SER A 425 13.17 -6.70 -13.78
CA SER A 425 13.72 -6.85 -12.43
C SER A 425 14.69 -8.01 -12.25
N VAL A 426 14.91 -8.83 -13.30
CA VAL A 426 15.71 -10.07 -13.30
C VAL A 426 15.08 -11.22 -12.47
N TYR A 427 14.22 -10.92 -11.53
CA TYR A 427 13.52 -11.91 -10.70
C TYR A 427 12.24 -12.39 -11.39
N THR A 428 12.11 -13.71 -11.57
CA THR A 428 11.01 -14.33 -12.33
C THR A 428 9.83 -14.78 -11.47
N TYR A 429 9.74 -14.34 -10.22
CA TYR A 429 8.78 -14.81 -9.21
C TYR A 429 7.33 -14.85 -9.70
N ALA A 430 6.89 -13.85 -10.45
CA ALA A 430 5.53 -13.80 -10.98
C ALA A 430 5.25 -14.99 -11.91
N TYR A 431 6.17 -15.27 -12.83
CA TYR A 431 6.02 -16.41 -13.77
C TYR A 431 6.29 -17.75 -13.08
N ASP A 432 7.24 -17.83 -12.15
CA ASP A 432 7.50 -19.04 -11.38
C ASP A 432 6.24 -19.51 -10.65
N TYR A 433 5.51 -18.57 -10.02
CA TYR A 433 4.25 -18.87 -9.37
C TYR A 433 3.15 -19.26 -10.37
N LEU A 434 2.97 -18.47 -11.44
CA LEU A 434 1.89 -18.70 -12.41
C LEU A 434 2.08 -19.99 -13.21
N VAL A 435 3.31 -20.36 -13.57
CA VAL A 435 3.60 -21.63 -14.23
C VAL A 435 3.28 -22.78 -13.28
N TRP A 436 3.64 -22.68 -11.99
CA TRP A 436 3.28 -23.68 -11.00
C TRP A 436 1.77 -23.74 -10.76
N TRP A 437 1.13 -22.59 -10.49
CA TRP A 437 -0.29 -22.59 -10.10
C TRP A 437 -1.22 -22.81 -11.26
N TYR A 438 -1.02 -22.13 -12.39
CA TYR A 438 -1.90 -22.18 -13.55
C TYR A 438 -1.44 -23.22 -14.58
N GLY A 439 -0.16 -23.22 -14.93
CA GLY A 439 0.40 -24.11 -15.93
C GLY A 439 0.26 -25.58 -15.54
N LEU A 440 0.70 -25.92 -14.31
CA LEU A 440 0.58 -27.30 -13.81
C LEU A 440 -0.88 -27.78 -13.73
N ARG A 441 -1.79 -26.93 -13.23
CA ARG A 441 -3.20 -27.31 -13.10
C ARG A 441 -3.93 -27.48 -14.42
N LYS A 442 -3.59 -26.65 -15.42
CA LYS A 442 -4.28 -26.65 -16.71
C LYS A 442 -3.73 -27.69 -17.67
N TYR A 443 -2.43 -27.92 -17.61
CA TYR A 443 -1.73 -28.75 -18.59
C TYR A 443 -1.15 -30.05 -18.00
N ASP A 444 -1.18 -30.19 -16.67
CA ASP A 444 -0.76 -31.39 -15.92
C ASP A 444 0.74 -31.71 -16.00
N TYR A 445 1.58 -30.71 -16.34
CA TYR A 445 3.04 -30.83 -16.30
C TYR A 445 3.73 -29.48 -16.17
N MET A 446 4.99 -29.53 -15.69
CA MET A 446 5.87 -28.36 -15.55
C MET A 446 6.95 -28.35 -16.61
N PRO A 447 7.28 -27.21 -17.23
CA PRO A 447 8.44 -27.10 -18.11
C PRO A 447 9.74 -27.19 -17.30
N TYR A 448 10.83 -27.60 -17.95
CA TYR A 448 12.16 -27.58 -17.34
C TYR A 448 12.71 -26.15 -17.29
N LYS A 449 13.59 -25.86 -16.34
CA LYS A 449 14.34 -24.60 -16.26
C LYS A 449 15.70 -24.71 -16.96
N ASP A 450 15.79 -25.49 -18.04
CA ASP A 450 17.02 -25.69 -18.79
C ASP A 450 16.83 -25.54 -20.31
N LYS A 451 17.90 -25.68 -21.08
CA LYS A 451 17.96 -25.45 -22.53
C LYS A 451 18.06 -26.76 -23.33
N LYS A 452 17.53 -27.86 -22.82
CA LYS A 452 17.60 -29.17 -23.50
C LYS A 452 16.54 -29.26 -24.59
N GLY A 453 16.94 -29.76 -25.77
CA GLY A 453 16.04 -29.96 -26.90
C GLY A 453 15.34 -28.71 -27.36
N THR A 454 13.99 -28.75 -27.41
CA THR A 454 13.18 -27.57 -27.68
C THR A 454 12.93 -26.78 -26.39
N PHE A 455 13.21 -25.50 -26.40
CA PHE A 455 12.93 -24.62 -25.27
C PHE A 455 12.33 -23.27 -25.72
N TYR A 456 11.67 -22.62 -24.79
CA TYR A 456 11.03 -21.33 -25.00
C TYR A 456 11.65 -20.26 -24.09
N LEU A 457 11.79 -19.08 -24.64
CA LEU A 457 12.09 -17.88 -23.88
C LEU A 457 10.82 -17.02 -23.81
N LEU A 458 10.39 -16.70 -22.62
CA LEU A 458 9.34 -15.72 -22.36
C LEU A 458 10.02 -14.45 -21.89
N ILE A 459 9.89 -13.38 -22.68
CA ILE A 459 10.61 -12.13 -22.45
C ILE A 459 9.57 -11.02 -22.20
N GLU A 460 9.69 -10.40 -21.04
CA GLU A 460 8.97 -9.17 -20.68
C GLU A 460 9.90 -7.98 -20.93
N PRO A 461 9.70 -7.20 -22.01
CA PRO A 461 10.56 -6.06 -22.32
C PRO A 461 10.40 -4.96 -21.25
N ASP A 462 11.51 -4.32 -20.90
CA ASP A 462 11.48 -3.11 -20.06
C ASP A 462 10.94 -1.94 -20.86
N HIS A 463 9.90 -1.25 -20.36
CA HIS A 463 9.33 -0.08 -21.06
C HIS A 463 10.32 1.05 -21.25
N SER A 464 11.25 1.25 -20.30
CA SER A 464 12.27 2.30 -20.37
C SER A 464 13.49 1.89 -21.19
N LYS A 465 13.79 0.58 -21.27
CA LYS A 465 14.95 0.00 -21.95
C LYS A 465 14.56 -1.27 -22.71
N PRO A 466 13.76 -1.17 -23.79
CA PRO A 466 13.19 -2.33 -24.49
C PRO A 466 14.23 -3.32 -25.00
N TRP A 467 15.47 -2.88 -25.20
CA TRP A 467 16.59 -3.70 -25.68
C TRP A 467 17.31 -4.47 -24.55
N SER A 468 17.03 -4.21 -23.28
CA SER A 468 17.79 -4.76 -22.14
C SER A 468 17.84 -6.29 -22.12
N TYR A 469 16.80 -6.97 -22.62
CA TYR A 469 16.79 -8.42 -22.72
C TYR A 469 17.86 -8.98 -23.68
N ARG A 470 18.41 -8.17 -24.62
CA ARG A 470 19.46 -8.62 -25.54
C ARG A 470 20.72 -9.01 -24.79
N GLY A 471 21.11 -8.25 -23.77
CA GLY A 471 22.22 -8.61 -22.90
C GLY A 471 22.01 -9.96 -22.21
N TRP A 472 20.77 -10.25 -21.77
CA TRP A 472 20.44 -11.55 -21.22
C TRP A 472 20.53 -12.68 -22.26
N LEU A 473 20.08 -12.43 -23.50
CA LEU A 473 20.24 -13.40 -24.60
C LEU A 473 21.71 -13.72 -24.87
N GLU A 474 22.59 -12.71 -24.86
CA GLU A 474 24.02 -12.83 -25.16
C GLU A 474 24.81 -13.43 -23.99
N THR A 475 24.47 -13.10 -22.76
CA THR A 475 25.27 -13.49 -21.57
C THR A 475 24.77 -14.72 -20.86
N VAL A 476 23.44 -14.95 -20.84
CA VAL A 476 22.81 -16.05 -20.10
C VAL A 476 22.30 -17.17 -21.03
N ILE A 477 21.62 -16.80 -22.11
CA ILE A 477 21.07 -17.79 -23.03
C ILE A 477 22.18 -18.38 -23.91
N LYS A 478 22.93 -17.58 -24.60
CA LYS A 478 24.14 -17.94 -25.42
C LYS A 478 23.93 -18.94 -26.55
N THR A 479 23.02 -19.91 -26.41
CA THR A 479 22.86 -21.08 -27.27
C THR A 479 21.43 -21.24 -27.76
N GLY A 480 21.27 -22.08 -28.79
CA GLY A 480 19.99 -22.44 -29.39
C GLY A 480 19.59 -21.54 -30.57
N ASN A 481 19.29 -22.20 -31.70
CA ASN A 481 18.79 -21.53 -32.91
C ASN A 481 17.36 -21.05 -32.71
N VAL A 482 17.06 -19.81 -33.09
CA VAL A 482 15.69 -19.28 -33.05
C VAL A 482 14.88 -19.93 -34.17
N LEU A 483 13.93 -20.78 -33.81
CA LEU A 483 13.01 -21.40 -34.74
C LEU A 483 11.82 -20.50 -35.08
N LYS A 484 11.35 -19.74 -34.09
CA LYS A 484 10.22 -18.82 -34.22
C LYS A 484 10.26 -17.77 -33.13
N GLU A 485 9.99 -16.52 -33.50
CA GLU A 485 9.74 -15.43 -32.58
C GLU A 485 8.35 -14.88 -32.79
N THR A 486 7.63 -14.56 -31.71
CA THR A 486 6.28 -14.01 -31.77
C THR A 486 6.15 -12.97 -30.66
N THR A 487 5.74 -11.76 -31.04
CA THR A 487 5.32 -10.75 -30.06
C THR A 487 3.81 -10.86 -29.88
N LEU A 488 3.38 -11.06 -28.64
CA LEU A 488 1.97 -11.12 -28.28
C LEU A 488 1.34 -9.73 -28.26
N PRO A 489 0.02 -9.59 -28.35
CA PRO A 489 -0.66 -8.30 -28.22
C PRO A 489 -0.34 -7.57 -26.90
N THR A 490 0.02 -8.31 -25.86
CA THR A 490 0.45 -7.80 -24.56
C THR A 490 1.83 -7.14 -24.56
N GLY A 491 2.59 -7.21 -25.67
CA GLY A 491 3.97 -6.78 -25.79
C GLY A 491 5.00 -7.83 -25.31
N LEU A 492 4.56 -8.96 -24.77
CA LEU A 492 5.45 -10.06 -24.37
C LEU A 492 6.00 -10.76 -25.62
N ILE A 493 7.31 -11.08 -25.59
CA ILE A 493 7.99 -11.75 -26.70
C ILE A 493 8.21 -13.20 -26.33
N ILE A 494 7.83 -14.10 -27.23
CA ILE A 494 8.06 -15.54 -27.09
C ILE A 494 9.01 -15.99 -28.20
N GLN A 495 10.16 -16.56 -27.82
CA GLN A 495 11.07 -17.22 -28.76
C GLN A 495 11.03 -18.72 -28.54
N LYS A 496 10.73 -19.49 -29.59
CA LYS A 496 10.96 -20.93 -29.64
C LYS A 496 12.36 -21.19 -30.15
N ARG A 497 13.14 -21.98 -29.42
CA ARG A 497 14.52 -22.32 -29.78
C ARG A 497 14.75 -23.83 -29.72
N ALA A 498 15.77 -24.28 -30.43
CA ALA A 498 16.29 -25.64 -30.32
C ALA A 498 17.82 -25.64 -30.26
N ILE A 499 18.38 -26.59 -29.51
CA ILE A 499 19.81 -26.89 -29.46
C ILE A 499 20.12 -27.89 -30.58
#